data_bea6844b12c112ff7306047a532d7ba4
#
_entry.id   bea6844b12c112ff7306047a532d7ba4
#
_cell.length_a   1.000
_cell.length_b   1.000
_cell.length_c   1.000
_cell.angle_alpha   90.00
_cell.angle_beta   90.00
_cell.angle_gamma   90.00
#
_symmetry.space_group_name_H-M   'P 1'
#
loop_
_entity.id
_entity.type
_entity.pdbx_description
1 polymer ?
#
loop_
_entity_poly.entity_id
_entity_poly.type
_entity_poly.pdbx_seq_one_letter_code
_entity_poly.pdbx_strand_id
1 'polypeptide(L)'
;MTPDATHADHLPRDADRRAIERIAGCRPVVCELLPARAAVGLVDGELGHAGPPFAPGQAPSAVVLGALAGAVVHEGWAGSLEDAERQVLDGRIRLRANHSLGIVSPMAGVVRPSQPLFRVEDAASGTNAFATLAEKGRRVLRFGHYGDDVAAGLRHVESVIGPAIARALPAGGLPVLPLVARGVELGDDVHQRNIGGMLAFLTALAPLGAAERDWLAGHPQHFLNYAMAAAKLSLDRAAGIEGSRIVTAISRNGLDCGVQVAGLPGRWFTAPATRPDGCWFDGHGPEDAHGDLGDSAIMEAFGLGGCIAHASPEIARTMHRSWPEALEAGRAMRALFLDRRIDIAPALAGTQGVGLGLDAARAAGQAGGVRIHTGVAHRDVSGGWIGIGVAQAPQACFAAAMDALAAASGS
;
A
#
# COMPACT_ATOMS: atom_id res chain seq x y z
N MET A 1 29.56 -24.26 -30.58
CA MET A 1 28.82 -24.02 -29.35
C MET A 1 28.77 -22.52 -29.15
N THR A 2 27.69 -21.89 -29.59
CA THR A 2 27.40 -20.46 -29.33
C THR A 2 26.99 -20.33 -27.87
N PRO A 3 27.51 -19.35 -27.12
CA PRO A 3 27.07 -19.11 -25.73
C PRO A 3 25.58 -18.78 -25.74
N ASP A 4 24.88 -19.46 -24.87
CA ASP A 4 23.44 -19.31 -24.62
C ASP A 4 23.12 -17.87 -24.23
N ALA A 5 22.46 -17.12 -25.12
CA ALA A 5 22.07 -15.72 -24.96
C ALA A 5 21.05 -15.50 -23.81
N THR A 6 20.55 -16.60 -23.20
CA THR A 6 19.51 -16.57 -22.16
C THR A 6 20.05 -16.31 -20.75
N HIS A 7 21.34 -16.42 -20.50
CA HIS A 7 21.92 -16.25 -19.15
C HIS A 7 22.40 -14.82 -18.84
N ALA A 8 22.67 -13.98 -19.85
CA ALA A 8 23.17 -12.62 -19.65
C ALA A 8 22.07 -11.63 -19.20
N ASP A 9 20.79 -11.91 -19.49
CA ASP A 9 19.66 -11.04 -19.15
C ASP A 9 19.18 -11.18 -17.69
N HIS A 10 19.75 -12.10 -16.91
CA HIS A 10 19.29 -12.39 -15.54
C HIS A 10 20.09 -11.68 -14.43
N LEU A 11 21.21 -11.04 -14.76
CA LEU A 11 22.00 -10.31 -13.78
C LEU A 11 21.51 -8.86 -13.62
N PRO A 12 21.48 -8.33 -12.38
CA PRO A 12 21.14 -6.91 -12.17
C PRO A 12 22.14 -6.01 -12.91
N ARG A 13 21.61 -5.04 -13.68
CA ARG A 13 22.43 -3.95 -14.25
C ARG A 13 22.98 -3.07 -13.13
N ASP A 14 24.00 -2.28 -13.41
CA ASP A 14 24.59 -1.38 -12.40
C ASP A 14 23.58 -0.39 -11.81
N ALA A 15 22.66 0.12 -12.63
CA ALA A 15 21.58 0.98 -12.16
C ALA A 15 20.63 0.25 -11.20
N ASP A 16 20.28 -1.00 -11.50
CA ASP A 16 19.40 -1.81 -10.65
C ASP A 16 20.11 -2.20 -9.32
N ARG A 17 21.41 -2.51 -9.35
CA ARG A 17 22.19 -2.74 -8.12
C ARG A 17 22.21 -1.52 -7.21
N ARG A 18 22.47 -0.31 -7.75
CA ARG A 18 22.41 0.95 -6.99
C ARG A 18 21.03 1.20 -6.39
N ALA A 19 19.95 0.89 -7.14
CA ALA A 19 18.58 1.00 -6.66
C ALA A 19 18.33 0.07 -5.47
N ILE A 20 18.73 -1.19 -5.62
CA ILE A 20 18.62 -2.22 -4.56
C ILE A 20 19.39 -1.82 -3.30
N GLU A 21 20.64 -1.34 -3.45
CA GLU A 21 21.47 -0.88 -2.32
C GLU A 21 20.81 0.29 -1.58
N ARG A 22 20.24 1.26 -2.29
CA ARG A 22 19.53 2.38 -1.67
C ARG A 22 18.28 1.93 -0.91
N ILE A 23 17.50 1.01 -1.48
CA ILE A 23 16.31 0.43 -0.81
C ILE A 23 16.74 -0.35 0.44
N ALA A 24 17.77 -1.21 0.33
CA ALA A 24 18.26 -2.01 1.44
C ALA A 24 18.87 -1.16 2.57
N GLY A 25 19.47 -0.02 2.22
CA GLY A 25 20.09 0.92 3.17
C GLY A 25 19.09 1.76 3.96
N CYS A 26 17.82 1.84 3.56
CA CYS A 26 16.81 2.64 4.25
C CYS A 26 16.48 2.10 5.64
N ARG A 27 16.33 3.00 6.61
CA ARG A 27 16.00 2.69 8.01
C ARG A 27 14.79 3.50 8.46
N PRO A 28 13.56 3.10 8.07
CA PRO A 28 12.34 3.82 8.38
C PRO A 28 12.03 3.83 9.88
N VAL A 29 11.77 5.02 10.41
CA VAL A 29 11.45 5.26 11.83
C VAL A 29 10.19 6.12 11.93
N VAL A 30 9.19 5.67 12.66
CA VAL A 30 8.00 6.50 13.00
C VAL A 30 8.38 7.53 14.05
N CYS A 31 8.17 8.82 13.77
CA CYS A 31 8.68 9.90 14.60
C CYS A 31 7.60 10.74 15.27
N GLU A 32 6.67 11.31 14.52
CA GLU A 32 5.71 12.28 15.04
C GLU A 32 4.39 12.25 14.30
N LEU A 33 3.36 12.82 14.92
CA LEU A 33 2.01 12.98 14.37
C LEU A 33 1.78 14.43 13.98
N LEU A 34 1.45 14.70 12.71
CA LEU A 34 1.25 16.02 12.14
C LEU A 34 -0.03 16.06 11.31
N PRO A 35 -0.79 17.18 11.27
CA PRO A 35 -1.89 17.31 10.32
C PRO A 35 -1.34 17.32 8.87
N ALA A 36 -2.08 16.75 7.92
CA ALA A 36 -1.64 16.63 6.53
C ALA A 36 -1.30 17.99 5.89
N ARG A 37 -1.99 19.07 6.30
CA ARG A 37 -1.62 20.42 5.85
C ARG A 37 -0.19 20.82 6.22
N ALA A 38 0.29 20.42 7.38
CA ALA A 38 1.66 20.69 7.81
C ALA A 38 2.66 19.66 7.25
N ALA A 39 2.22 18.39 7.13
CA ALA A 39 3.05 17.30 6.70
C ALA A 39 3.40 17.37 5.20
N VAL A 40 2.39 17.63 4.34
CA VAL A 40 2.50 17.53 2.88
C VAL A 40 1.93 18.72 2.12
N GLY A 41 1.52 19.79 2.81
CA GLY A 41 1.03 21.02 2.20
C GLY A 41 -0.35 20.90 1.54
N LEU A 42 -1.20 19.95 1.95
CA LEU A 42 -2.60 19.92 1.51
C LEU A 42 -3.33 21.14 2.05
N VAL A 43 -4.10 21.81 1.17
CA VAL A 43 -4.89 23.00 1.50
C VAL A 43 -6.38 22.71 1.39
N ASP A 44 -7.21 23.62 1.92
CA ASP A 44 -8.66 23.51 1.81
C ASP A 44 -9.08 23.44 0.32
N GLY A 45 -10.02 22.53 0.01
CA GLY A 45 -10.41 22.21 -1.36
C GLY A 45 -9.51 21.17 -2.06
N GLU A 46 -8.47 20.65 -1.38
CA GLU A 46 -7.65 19.54 -1.89
C GLU A 46 -7.87 18.27 -1.07
N LEU A 47 -7.92 17.12 -1.74
CA LEU A 47 -7.94 15.79 -1.11
C LEU A 47 -6.90 14.88 -1.75
N GLY A 48 -6.22 14.08 -0.91
CA GLY A 48 -5.43 12.94 -1.36
C GLY A 48 -6.35 11.75 -1.69
N HIS A 49 -5.91 10.86 -2.58
CA HIS A 49 -6.57 9.59 -2.86
C HIS A 49 -5.53 8.50 -3.17
N ALA A 50 -5.89 7.23 -2.94
CA ALA A 50 -5.08 6.10 -3.34
C ALA A 50 -5.11 5.88 -4.87
N GLY A 51 -4.06 5.27 -5.38
CA GLY A 51 -3.94 4.90 -6.78
C GLY A 51 -3.17 5.91 -7.64
N PRO A 52 -3.02 5.58 -8.93
CA PRO A 52 -2.54 6.53 -9.91
C PRO A 52 -3.53 7.70 -10.06
N PRO A 53 -3.08 8.87 -10.54
CA PRO A 53 -3.98 9.98 -10.85
C PRO A 53 -5.10 9.54 -11.79
N PHE A 54 -6.30 10.05 -11.60
CA PHE A 54 -7.38 9.86 -12.57
C PHE A 54 -7.02 10.53 -13.90
N ALA A 55 -7.38 9.88 -15.01
CA ALA A 55 -7.21 10.46 -16.33
C ALA A 55 -8.10 11.72 -16.48
N PRO A 56 -7.73 12.68 -17.33
CA PRO A 56 -8.57 13.85 -17.59
C PRO A 56 -9.99 13.44 -17.99
N GLY A 57 -11.00 13.92 -17.24
CA GLY A 57 -12.41 13.58 -17.46
C GLY A 57 -12.87 12.22 -16.89
N GLN A 58 -11.99 11.45 -16.30
CA GLN A 58 -12.34 10.19 -15.63
C GLN A 58 -12.95 10.49 -14.24
N ALA A 59 -14.19 10.11 -14.02
CA ALA A 59 -14.83 10.22 -12.72
C ALA A 59 -14.35 9.10 -11.78
N PRO A 60 -14.17 9.36 -10.48
CA PRO A 60 -13.92 8.32 -9.50
C PRO A 60 -15.02 7.25 -9.49
N SER A 61 -14.65 6.01 -9.14
CA SER A 61 -15.64 4.95 -8.92
C SER A 61 -16.57 5.28 -7.73
N ALA A 62 -17.70 4.61 -7.63
CA ALA A 62 -18.69 4.86 -6.57
C ALA A 62 -18.08 4.81 -5.17
N VAL A 63 -17.22 3.83 -4.89
CA VAL A 63 -16.55 3.69 -3.60
C VAL A 63 -15.59 4.86 -3.32
N VAL A 64 -14.80 5.25 -4.30
CA VAL A 64 -13.86 6.38 -4.16
C VAL A 64 -14.62 7.70 -4.08
N LEU A 65 -15.66 7.88 -4.89
CA LEU A 65 -16.50 9.07 -4.85
C LEU A 65 -17.21 9.22 -3.50
N GLY A 66 -17.77 8.14 -2.95
CA GLY A 66 -18.38 8.15 -1.61
C GLY A 66 -17.37 8.49 -0.50
N ALA A 67 -16.15 7.97 -0.59
CA ALA A 67 -15.08 8.32 0.35
C ALA A 67 -14.67 9.81 0.25
N LEU A 68 -14.55 10.33 -0.97
CA LEU A 68 -14.23 11.74 -1.22
C LEU A 68 -15.36 12.65 -0.73
N ALA A 69 -16.61 12.32 -1.03
CA ALA A 69 -17.77 13.08 -0.57
C ALA A 69 -17.88 13.08 0.97
N GLY A 70 -17.67 11.92 1.60
CA GLY A 70 -17.60 11.82 3.06
C GLY A 70 -16.49 12.68 3.65
N ALA A 71 -15.33 12.75 3.03
CA ALA A 71 -14.22 13.61 3.45
C ALA A 71 -14.57 15.10 3.33
N VAL A 72 -15.22 15.50 2.23
CA VAL A 72 -15.70 16.89 2.01
C VAL A 72 -16.69 17.32 3.09
N VAL A 73 -17.65 16.43 3.43
CA VAL A 73 -18.61 16.69 4.52
C VAL A 73 -17.89 16.74 5.88
N HIS A 74 -16.94 15.84 6.11
CA HIS A 74 -16.20 15.79 7.38
C HIS A 74 -15.34 17.04 7.62
N GLU A 75 -14.76 17.62 6.56
CA GLU A 75 -14.04 18.91 6.60
C GLU A 75 -15.00 20.13 6.73
N GLY A 76 -16.32 19.90 6.61
CA GLY A 76 -17.31 20.97 6.67
C GLY A 76 -17.40 21.81 5.39
N TRP A 77 -16.90 21.30 4.25
CA TRP A 77 -16.97 22.01 2.95
C TRP A 77 -18.29 21.83 2.22
N ALA A 78 -19.10 20.84 2.64
CA ALA A 78 -20.47 20.63 2.16
C ALA A 78 -21.39 20.25 3.31
N GLY A 79 -22.68 20.58 3.18
CA GLY A 79 -23.71 20.23 4.15
C GLY A 79 -24.36 18.87 3.93
N SER A 80 -24.11 18.22 2.79
CA SER A 80 -24.66 16.91 2.45
C SER A 80 -23.71 16.13 1.54
N LEU A 81 -23.85 14.79 1.53
CA LEU A 81 -23.10 13.94 0.62
C LEU A 81 -23.38 14.26 -0.85
N GLU A 82 -24.63 14.53 -1.19
CA GLU A 82 -25.03 14.88 -2.57
C GLU A 82 -24.35 16.17 -3.06
N ASP A 83 -24.26 17.20 -2.20
CA ASP A 83 -23.53 18.43 -2.54
C ASP A 83 -22.03 18.18 -2.65
N ALA A 84 -21.47 17.37 -1.75
CA ALA A 84 -20.08 16.98 -1.77
C ALA A 84 -19.70 16.20 -3.05
N GLU A 85 -20.52 15.23 -3.47
CA GLU A 85 -20.33 14.50 -4.73
C GLU A 85 -20.32 15.42 -5.93
N ARG A 86 -21.26 16.38 -6.00
CA ARG A 86 -21.26 17.40 -7.06
C ARG A 86 -19.97 18.22 -7.06
N GLN A 87 -19.49 18.65 -5.88
CA GLN A 87 -18.24 19.42 -5.78
C GLN A 87 -17.03 18.63 -6.30
N VAL A 88 -16.97 17.31 -6.02
CA VAL A 88 -15.92 16.45 -6.55
C VAL A 88 -16.03 16.29 -8.07
N LEU A 89 -17.23 15.98 -8.58
CA LEU A 89 -17.46 15.72 -10.00
C LEU A 89 -17.29 16.99 -10.86
N ASP A 90 -17.65 18.16 -10.32
CA ASP A 90 -17.48 19.46 -10.97
C ASP A 90 -16.01 19.96 -10.92
N GLY A 91 -15.10 19.22 -10.26
CA GLY A 91 -13.68 19.60 -10.13
C GLY A 91 -13.43 20.75 -9.17
N ARG A 92 -14.41 21.13 -8.31
CA ARG A 92 -14.21 22.12 -7.24
C ARG A 92 -13.31 21.60 -6.14
N ILE A 93 -13.26 20.28 -5.95
CA ILE A 93 -12.32 19.59 -5.09
C ILE A 93 -11.18 19.07 -5.97
N ARG A 94 -9.97 19.52 -5.67
CA ARG A 94 -8.76 19.07 -6.39
C ARG A 94 -8.26 17.76 -5.80
N LEU A 95 -8.13 16.74 -6.65
CA LEU A 95 -7.66 15.41 -6.26
C LEU A 95 -6.16 15.27 -6.52
N ARG A 96 -5.46 14.70 -5.56
CA ARG A 96 -4.02 14.44 -5.64
C ARG A 96 -3.72 12.98 -5.31
N ALA A 97 -2.98 12.28 -6.16
CA ALA A 97 -2.53 10.93 -5.85
C ALA A 97 -1.60 10.95 -4.63
N ASN A 98 -1.88 10.12 -3.62
CA ASN A 98 -1.13 10.05 -2.36
C ASN A 98 0.36 9.85 -2.56
N HIS A 99 0.76 9.00 -3.51
CA HIS A 99 2.17 8.76 -3.81
C HIS A 99 2.93 10.03 -4.19
N SER A 100 2.28 11.02 -4.84
CA SER A 100 2.89 12.31 -5.17
C SER A 100 3.10 13.21 -3.95
N LEU A 101 2.46 12.88 -2.84
CA LEU A 101 2.55 13.58 -1.56
C LEU A 101 3.45 12.84 -0.55
N GLY A 102 4.06 11.72 -0.93
CA GLY A 102 4.79 10.87 0.01
C GLY A 102 3.88 10.10 0.97
N ILE A 103 2.57 10.01 0.68
CA ILE A 103 1.58 9.31 1.49
C ILE A 103 1.26 7.96 0.85
N VAL A 104 0.89 6.98 1.66
CA VAL A 104 0.27 5.72 1.24
C VAL A 104 -0.87 5.38 2.18
N SER A 105 -2.00 4.95 1.63
CA SER A 105 -3.20 4.62 2.39
C SER A 105 -3.96 3.46 1.76
N PRO A 106 -4.57 2.56 2.55
CA PRO A 106 -5.30 1.43 2.02
C PRO A 106 -6.67 1.84 1.46
N MET A 107 -7.21 1.06 0.55
CA MET A 107 -8.53 1.19 -0.05
C MET A 107 -8.70 2.54 -0.77
N ALA A 108 -9.82 3.26 -0.65
CA ALA A 108 -10.00 4.58 -1.28
C ALA A 108 -8.92 5.59 -0.87
N GLY A 109 -8.35 5.42 0.32
CA GLY A 109 -7.16 6.13 0.78
C GLY A 109 -7.30 7.64 0.81
N VAL A 110 -8.51 8.16 1.07
CA VAL A 110 -8.74 9.60 1.08
C VAL A 110 -7.99 10.26 2.25
N VAL A 111 -7.26 11.31 1.94
CA VAL A 111 -6.52 12.12 2.92
C VAL A 111 -6.99 13.56 2.88
N ARG A 112 -7.31 14.11 4.04
CA ARG A 112 -7.85 15.45 4.27
C ARG A 112 -6.79 16.39 4.84
N PRO A 113 -6.83 17.71 4.61
CA PRO A 113 -5.87 18.66 5.18
C PRO A 113 -5.78 18.64 6.72
N SER A 114 -6.90 18.40 7.40
CA SER A 114 -6.95 18.35 8.87
C SER A 114 -6.49 17.00 9.44
N GLN A 115 -6.49 15.93 8.63
CA GLN A 115 -6.22 14.56 9.06
C GLN A 115 -4.79 14.42 9.59
N PRO A 116 -4.61 13.86 10.80
CA PRO A 116 -3.28 13.58 11.32
C PRO A 116 -2.61 12.41 10.59
N LEU A 117 -1.34 12.57 10.28
CA LEU A 117 -0.47 11.59 9.64
C LEU A 117 0.75 11.34 10.54
N PHE A 118 1.20 10.09 10.64
CA PHE A 118 2.49 9.80 11.23
C PHE A 118 3.60 9.98 10.20
N ARG A 119 4.58 10.81 10.52
CA ARG A 119 5.82 10.92 9.75
C ARG A 119 6.68 9.70 9.99
N VAL A 120 7.11 9.07 8.90
CA VAL A 120 8.10 8.00 8.88
C VAL A 120 9.32 8.55 8.15
N GLU A 121 10.46 8.61 8.84
CA GLU A 121 11.69 9.20 8.29
C GLU A 121 12.82 8.18 8.18
N ASP A 122 13.72 8.44 7.24
CA ASP A 122 15.05 7.83 7.20
C ASP A 122 16.07 8.91 7.53
N ALA A 123 16.56 8.92 8.78
CA ALA A 123 17.47 9.93 9.28
C ALA A 123 18.78 10.02 8.47
N ALA A 124 19.21 8.93 7.84
CA ALA A 124 20.42 8.92 7.02
C ALA A 124 20.29 9.75 5.72
N SER A 125 19.08 9.88 5.20
CA SER A 125 18.81 10.58 3.94
C SER A 125 18.02 11.88 4.09
N GLY A 126 17.38 12.10 5.23
CA GLY A 126 16.44 13.19 5.46
C GLY A 126 15.13 13.08 4.67
N THR A 127 14.83 11.90 4.07
CA THR A 127 13.60 11.69 3.32
C THR A 127 12.48 11.21 4.24
N ASN A 128 11.23 11.49 3.85
CA ASN A 128 10.04 11.15 4.64
C ASN A 128 8.97 10.49 3.78
N ALA A 129 8.18 9.62 4.43
CA ALA A 129 6.88 9.18 3.97
C ALA A 129 5.86 9.31 5.11
N PHE A 130 4.57 9.18 4.81
CA PHE A 130 3.53 9.44 5.80
C PHE A 130 2.53 8.29 5.85
N ALA A 131 2.27 7.83 7.07
CA ALA A 131 1.27 6.81 7.37
C ALA A 131 -0.03 7.45 7.81
N THR A 132 -1.15 7.03 7.23
CA THR A 132 -2.49 7.40 7.70
C THR A 132 -2.88 6.61 8.95
N LEU A 133 -3.93 7.06 9.62
CA LEU A 133 -4.60 6.31 10.69
C LEU A 133 -5.77 5.51 10.10
N ALA A 134 -5.89 4.23 10.47
CA ALA A 134 -6.96 3.39 9.96
C ALA A 134 -8.15 3.34 10.92
N GLU A 135 -9.36 3.58 10.39
CA GLU A 135 -10.62 3.41 11.13
C GLU A 135 -10.93 1.93 11.34
N LYS A 136 -11.62 1.61 12.42
CA LYS A 136 -12.06 0.25 12.74
C LYS A 136 -13.49 0.00 12.23
N GLY A 137 -13.70 -1.07 11.46
CA GLY A 137 -15.02 -1.45 10.98
C GLY A 137 -15.04 -1.90 9.52
N ARG A 138 -16.20 -2.39 9.08
CA ARG A 138 -16.44 -2.82 7.69
C ARG A 138 -17.05 -1.72 6.83
N ARG A 139 -17.88 -0.85 7.43
CA ARG A 139 -18.55 0.29 6.76
C ARG A 139 -17.91 1.56 7.30
N VAL A 140 -16.83 1.99 6.67
CA VAL A 140 -16.00 3.12 7.07
C VAL A 140 -15.60 3.94 5.85
N LEU A 141 -15.01 5.13 6.06
CA LEU A 141 -14.70 6.07 4.98
C LEU A 141 -13.86 5.44 3.85
N ARG A 142 -12.83 4.67 4.19
CA ARG A 142 -11.97 4.03 3.18
C ARG A 142 -12.66 3.02 2.29
N PHE A 143 -13.87 2.56 2.66
CA PHE A 143 -14.75 1.73 1.83
C PHE A 143 -15.92 2.52 1.23
N GLY A 144 -15.83 3.85 1.20
CA GLY A 144 -16.79 4.75 0.58
C GLY A 144 -17.98 5.13 1.46
N HIS A 145 -18.05 4.63 2.70
CA HIS A 145 -19.18 4.89 3.58
C HIS A 145 -18.94 6.11 4.47
N TYR A 146 -19.98 6.95 4.65
CA TYR A 146 -19.95 8.06 5.58
C TYR A 146 -21.31 8.29 6.23
N GLY A 147 -21.31 8.62 7.51
CA GLY A 147 -22.45 8.93 8.37
C GLY A 147 -21.95 9.29 9.76
N ASP A 148 -22.87 9.49 10.71
CA ASP A 148 -22.54 9.94 12.06
C ASP A 148 -21.61 8.98 12.83
N ASP A 149 -21.80 7.68 12.61
CA ASP A 149 -20.98 6.60 13.17
C ASP A 149 -19.54 6.63 12.63
N VAL A 150 -19.38 6.82 11.32
CA VAL A 150 -18.09 6.96 10.67
C VAL A 150 -17.40 8.25 11.11
N ALA A 151 -18.13 9.37 11.13
CA ALA A 151 -17.62 10.64 11.62
C ALA A 151 -17.13 10.56 13.07
N ALA A 152 -17.87 9.85 13.93
CA ALA A 152 -17.45 9.60 15.32
C ALA A 152 -16.20 8.71 15.38
N GLY A 153 -16.13 7.67 14.55
CA GLY A 153 -14.96 6.78 14.44
C GLY A 153 -13.71 7.53 13.98
N LEU A 154 -13.81 8.39 12.97
CA LEU A 154 -12.73 9.24 12.50
C LEU A 154 -12.23 10.18 13.61
N ARG A 155 -13.14 10.91 14.26
CA ARG A 155 -12.77 11.76 15.39
C ARG A 155 -12.08 11.00 16.52
N HIS A 156 -12.54 9.78 16.84
CA HIS A 156 -11.90 8.94 17.87
C HIS A 156 -10.46 8.56 17.48
N VAL A 157 -10.25 8.10 16.25
CA VAL A 157 -8.92 7.75 15.77
C VAL A 157 -7.99 8.95 15.76
N GLU A 158 -8.46 10.12 15.34
CA GLU A 158 -7.67 11.33 15.16
C GLU A 158 -7.39 12.08 16.47
N SER A 159 -8.35 12.08 17.41
CA SER A 159 -8.22 12.83 18.65
C SER A 159 -7.82 12.00 19.88
N VAL A 160 -7.97 10.67 19.82
CA VAL A 160 -7.66 9.76 20.94
C VAL A 160 -6.54 8.80 20.58
N ILE A 161 -6.73 7.96 19.57
CA ILE A 161 -5.79 6.87 19.24
C ILE A 161 -4.47 7.42 18.70
N GLY A 162 -4.49 8.29 17.70
CA GLY A 162 -3.29 8.90 17.13
C GLY A 162 -2.44 9.63 18.16
N PRO A 163 -3.01 10.58 18.96
CA PRO A 163 -2.28 11.23 20.03
C PRO A 163 -1.77 10.29 21.13
N ALA A 164 -2.49 9.21 21.45
CA ALA A 164 -2.02 8.22 22.42
C ALA A 164 -0.78 7.50 21.91
N ILE A 165 -0.78 7.05 20.65
CA ILE A 165 0.39 6.45 19.99
C ILE A 165 1.55 7.44 19.98
N ALA A 166 1.32 8.69 19.56
CA ALA A 166 2.36 9.71 19.47
C ALA A 166 3.07 9.95 20.81
N ARG A 167 2.32 9.98 21.92
CA ARG A 167 2.89 10.10 23.27
C ARG A 167 3.64 8.85 23.71
N ALA A 168 3.29 7.68 23.19
CA ALA A 168 3.91 6.40 23.53
C ALA A 168 5.13 6.05 22.66
N LEU A 169 5.44 6.83 21.64
CA LEU A 169 6.62 6.61 20.81
C LEU A 169 7.90 6.75 21.65
N PRO A 170 8.92 5.88 21.44
CA PRO A 170 10.23 6.06 22.06
C PRO A 170 10.88 7.40 21.65
N ALA A 171 11.75 7.95 22.51
CA ALA A 171 12.40 9.25 22.28
C ALA A 171 13.19 9.35 20.96
N GLY A 172 13.70 8.22 20.44
CA GLY A 172 14.37 8.14 19.14
C GLY A 172 13.47 7.72 17.98
N GLY A 173 12.15 7.71 18.19
CA GLY A 173 11.18 7.15 17.25
C GLY A 173 11.12 5.62 17.29
N LEU A 174 10.26 5.04 16.47
CA LEU A 174 10.00 3.61 16.45
C LEU A 174 10.46 3.00 15.11
N PRO A 175 11.56 2.20 15.08
CA PRO A 175 12.01 1.51 13.86
C PRO A 175 10.95 0.52 13.37
N VAL A 176 10.54 0.64 12.08
CA VAL A 176 9.43 -0.16 11.54
C VAL A 176 9.88 -1.54 11.05
N LEU A 177 11.01 -1.64 10.37
CA LEU A 177 11.44 -2.91 9.75
C LEU A 177 11.62 -4.07 10.75
N PRO A 178 12.15 -3.86 11.97
CA PRO A 178 12.19 -4.93 12.98
C PRO A 178 10.79 -5.43 13.38
N LEU A 179 9.78 -4.56 13.41
CA LEU A 179 8.40 -4.94 13.72
C LEU A 179 7.78 -5.74 12.58
N VAL A 180 8.05 -5.34 11.33
CA VAL A 180 7.66 -6.08 10.12
C VAL A 180 8.29 -7.47 10.13
N ALA A 181 9.60 -7.57 10.39
CA ALA A 181 10.31 -8.84 10.48
C ALA A 181 9.68 -9.75 11.55
N ARG A 182 9.39 -9.19 12.72
CA ARG A 182 8.72 -9.93 13.80
C ARG A 182 7.31 -10.37 13.42
N GLY A 183 6.55 -9.54 12.70
CA GLY A 183 5.24 -9.90 12.14
C GLY A 183 5.34 -11.12 11.22
N VAL A 184 6.28 -11.11 10.29
CA VAL A 184 6.53 -12.24 9.37
C VAL A 184 6.90 -13.52 10.12
N GLU A 185 7.78 -13.45 11.13
CA GLU A 185 8.12 -14.58 12.00
C GLU A 185 6.92 -15.17 12.72
N LEU A 186 5.94 -14.33 13.07
CA LEU A 186 4.69 -14.71 13.73
C LEU A 186 3.56 -15.10 12.74
N GLY A 187 3.88 -15.24 11.45
CA GLY A 187 2.97 -15.73 10.42
C GLY A 187 2.15 -14.66 9.72
N ASP A 188 2.57 -13.38 9.75
CA ASP A 188 1.94 -12.34 8.94
C ASP A 188 2.49 -12.36 7.50
N ASP A 189 1.64 -12.02 6.53
CA ASP A 189 2.07 -11.62 5.20
C ASP A 189 2.34 -10.10 5.11
N VAL A 190 1.98 -9.37 6.16
CA VAL A 190 2.11 -7.90 6.29
C VAL A 190 1.38 -7.16 5.16
N HIS A 191 0.26 -7.71 4.72
CA HIS A 191 -0.73 -7.04 3.87
C HIS A 191 -2.14 -7.35 4.36
N GLN A 192 -2.59 -8.61 4.30
CA GLN A 192 -3.90 -9.00 4.82
C GLN A 192 -3.87 -9.42 6.28
N ARG A 193 -2.77 -10.01 6.74
CA ARG A 193 -2.58 -10.39 8.12
C ARG A 193 -1.46 -9.57 8.76
N ASN A 194 -1.79 -8.87 9.86
CA ASN A 194 -0.91 -7.95 10.57
C ASN A 194 -0.96 -8.16 12.09
N ILE A 195 -1.31 -9.36 12.55
CA ILE A 195 -1.51 -9.67 13.98
C ILE A 195 -0.18 -9.68 14.73
N GLY A 196 0.83 -10.32 14.16
CA GLY A 196 2.17 -10.38 14.74
C GLY A 196 2.86 -9.03 14.73
N GLY A 197 2.71 -8.26 13.63
CA GLY A 197 3.22 -6.89 13.52
C GLY A 197 2.56 -5.95 14.53
N MET A 198 1.24 -6.04 14.73
CA MET A 198 0.53 -5.26 15.75
C MET A 198 0.99 -5.64 17.17
N LEU A 199 1.19 -6.92 17.46
CA LEU A 199 1.73 -7.36 18.74
C LEU A 199 3.12 -6.77 18.98
N ALA A 200 4.00 -6.83 17.99
CA ALA A 200 5.33 -6.24 18.07
C ALA A 200 5.27 -4.71 18.28
N PHE A 201 4.38 -4.04 17.56
CA PHE A 201 4.14 -2.60 17.68
C PHE A 201 3.71 -2.21 19.10
N LEU A 202 2.66 -2.86 19.64
CA LEU A 202 2.16 -2.61 21.00
C LEU A 202 3.21 -2.89 22.08
N THR A 203 4.09 -3.86 21.85
CA THR A 203 5.17 -4.21 22.80
C THR A 203 6.31 -3.19 22.78
N ALA A 204 6.53 -2.53 21.64
CA ALA A 204 7.60 -1.56 21.46
C ALA A 204 7.22 -0.13 21.88
N LEU A 205 5.95 0.16 22.04
CA LEU A 205 5.46 1.44 22.56
C LEU A 205 5.61 1.52 24.09
N ALA A 206 5.76 2.75 24.64
CA ALA A 206 5.54 2.99 26.04
C ALA A 206 4.10 2.58 26.45
N PRO A 207 3.82 2.35 27.75
CA PRO A 207 2.50 1.93 28.18
C PRO A 207 1.38 2.85 27.70
N LEU A 208 0.44 2.28 26.96
CA LEU A 208 -0.82 2.90 26.56
C LEU A 208 -1.88 2.71 27.64
N GLY A 209 -2.89 3.56 27.66
CA GLY A 209 -4.12 3.31 28.42
C GLY A 209 -4.77 1.98 27.99
N ALA A 210 -5.52 1.36 28.88
CA ALA A 210 -6.14 0.06 28.60
C ALA A 210 -7.09 0.13 27.39
N ALA A 211 -7.88 1.21 27.30
CA ALA A 211 -8.85 1.39 26.21
C ALA A 211 -8.16 1.52 24.83
N GLU A 212 -7.10 2.32 24.73
CA GLU A 212 -6.35 2.54 23.50
C GLU A 212 -5.62 1.25 23.08
N ARG A 213 -5.03 0.53 24.04
CA ARG A 213 -4.37 -0.75 23.77
C ARG A 213 -5.35 -1.80 23.28
N ASP A 214 -6.53 -1.92 23.92
CA ASP A 214 -7.57 -2.89 23.52
C ASP A 214 -8.18 -2.53 22.15
N TRP A 215 -8.30 -1.23 21.87
CA TRP A 215 -8.75 -0.76 20.56
C TRP A 215 -7.76 -1.18 19.46
N LEU A 216 -6.46 -0.94 19.66
CA LEU A 216 -5.39 -1.31 18.72
C LEU A 216 -5.27 -2.83 18.56
N ALA A 217 -5.27 -3.59 19.68
CA ALA A 217 -5.21 -5.05 19.66
C ALA A 217 -6.40 -5.67 18.89
N GLY A 218 -7.58 -5.03 18.98
CA GLY A 218 -8.77 -5.42 18.22
C GLY A 218 -8.81 -4.90 16.77
N HIS A 219 -7.74 -4.22 16.30
CA HIS A 219 -7.64 -3.68 14.95
C HIS A 219 -6.24 -3.85 14.35
N PRO A 220 -5.75 -5.10 14.11
CA PRO A 220 -4.38 -5.36 13.65
C PRO A 220 -4.03 -4.67 12.32
N GLN A 221 -5.01 -4.41 11.46
CA GLN A 221 -4.81 -3.72 10.18
C GLN A 221 -4.28 -2.28 10.33
N HIS A 222 -4.37 -1.69 11.53
CA HIS A 222 -3.77 -0.38 11.80
C HIS A 222 -2.24 -0.40 11.62
N PHE A 223 -1.57 -1.53 11.94
CA PHE A 223 -0.12 -1.69 11.75
C PHE A 223 0.30 -1.61 10.29
N LEU A 224 -0.55 -2.06 9.35
CA LEU A 224 -0.25 -2.01 7.91
C LEU A 224 0.12 -0.60 7.45
N ASN A 225 -0.48 0.45 7.99
CA ASN A 225 -0.22 1.82 7.55
C ASN A 225 1.24 2.24 7.80
N TYR A 226 1.83 1.83 8.92
CA TYR A 226 3.25 2.09 9.20
C TYR A 226 4.17 1.24 8.31
N ALA A 227 3.82 -0.02 8.08
CA ALA A 227 4.54 -0.90 7.18
C ALA A 227 4.52 -0.38 5.73
N MET A 228 3.37 0.11 5.25
CA MET A 228 3.22 0.74 3.93
C MET A 228 4.09 1.99 3.81
N ALA A 229 4.09 2.88 4.81
CA ALA A 229 4.90 4.09 4.78
C ALA A 229 6.40 3.77 4.82
N ALA A 230 6.81 2.74 5.57
CA ALA A 230 8.19 2.27 5.58
C ALA A 230 8.61 1.67 4.22
N ALA A 231 7.72 0.91 3.57
CA ALA A 231 7.92 0.40 2.22
C ALA A 231 8.04 1.54 1.19
N LYS A 232 7.11 2.51 1.23
CA LYS A 232 7.13 3.72 0.38
C LYS A 232 8.44 4.46 0.51
N LEU A 233 8.83 4.80 1.73
CA LEU A 233 10.07 5.50 2.02
C LEU A 233 11.29 4.75 1.47
N SER A 234 11.34 3.43 1.68
CA SER A 234 12.45 2.60 1.22
C SER A 234 12.53 2.55 -0.31
N LEU A 235 11.38 2.35 -0.99
CA LEU A 235 11.31 2.25 -2.46
C LEU A 235 11.61 3.59 -3.12
N ASP A 236 11.16 4.70 -2.56
CA ASP A 236 11.44 6.05 -3.06
C ASP A 236 12.92 6.40 -3.05
N ARG A 237 13.75 5.73 -2.21
CA ARG A 237 15.21 5.89 -2.24
C ARG A 237 15.84 5.51 -3.58
N ALA A 238 15.17 4.66 -4.35
CA ALA A 238 15.62 4.27 -5.69
C ALA A 238 15.18 5.25 -6.79
N ALA A 239 14.23 6.14 -6.52
CA ALA A 239 13.70 7.07 -7.51
C ALA A 239 14.81 7.97 -8.11
N GLY A 240 14.79 8.18 -9.44
CA GLY A 240 15.75 9.01 -10.16
C GLY A 240 17.07 8.29 -10.51
N ILE A 241 17.20 6.99 -10.29
CA ILE A 241 18.35 6.23 -10.78
C ILE A 241 18.12 5.89 -12.25
N GLU A 242 18.72 6.69 -13.13
CA GLU A 242 18.60 6.57 -14.57
C GLU A 242 18.89 5.14 -15.05
N GLY A 243 18.04 4.64 -15.95
CA GLY A 243 18.13 3.30 -16.52
C GLY A 243 17.70 2.15 -15.59
N SER A 244 17.37 2.42 -14.31
CA SER A 244 16.90 1.38 -13.41
C SER A 244 15.43 1.02 -13.70
N ARG A 245 15.17 -0.28 -13.77
CA ARG A 245 13.85 -0.88 -13.98
C ARG A 245 13.19 -1.38 -12.72
N ILE A 246 13.75 -1.07 -11.55
CA ILE A 246 13.18 -1.46 -10.26
C ILE A 246 11.85 -0.73 -10.06
N VAL A 247 10.81 -1.50 -9.72
CA VAL A 247 9.47 -0.98 -9.40
C VAL A 247 9.52 -0.26 -8.06
N THR A 248 9.06 0.99 -8.03
CA THR A 248 9.05 1.83 -6.82
C THR A 248 7.64 2.05 -6.27
N ALA A 249 6.60 1.79 -7.05
CA ALA A 249 5.22 1.82 -6.59
C ALA A 249 4.34 0.89 -7.41
N ILE A 250 3.36 0.28 -6.76
CA ILE A 250 2.17 -0.34 -7.36
C ILE A 250 0.99 0.22 -6.58
N SER A 251 0.02 0.81 -7.28
CA SER A 251 -1.18 1.34 -6.64
C SER A 251 -2.41 1.27 -7.53
N ARG A 252 -3.61 1.35 -6.95
CA ARG A 252 -4.88 1.14 -7.67
C ARG A 252 -5.91 2.15 -7.17
N ASN A 253 -6.67 2.75 -8.10
CA ASN A 253 -7.72 3.71 -7.79
C ASN A 253 -9.15 3.16 -7.99
N GLY A 254 -9.26 1.82 -8.18
CA GLY A 254 -10.55 1.15 -8.40
C GLY A 254 -10.97 1.08 -9.86
N LEU A 255 -10.38 1.88 -10.73
CA LEU A 255 -10.54 1.88 -12.20
C LEU A 255 -9.26 1.42 -12.88
N ASP A 256 -8.14 1.99 -12.46
CA ASP A 256 -6.82 1.71 -12.98
C ASP A 256 -5.87 1.18 -11.90
N CYS A 257 -5.01 0.25 -12.31
CA CYS A 257 -3.78 -0.11 -11.63
C CYS A 257 -2.64 0.66 -12.30
N GLY A 258 -1.71 1.18 -11.50
CA GLY A 258 -0.54 1.90 -11.98
C GLY A 258 0.74 1.40 -11.32
N VAL A 259 1.85 1.49 -12.05
CA VAL A 259 3.19 1.22 -11.53
C VAL A 259 4.10 2.42 -11.78
N GLN A 260 5.11 2.58 -10.91
CA GLN A 260 6.23 3.48 -11.12
C GLN A 260 7.53 2.70 -11.10
N VAL A 261 8.54 3.18 -11.83
CA VAL A 261 9.88 2.59 -11.86
C VAL A 261 10.94 3.63 -11.52
N ALA A 262 12.02 3.19 -10.92
CA ALA A 262 13.10 4.03 -10.43
C ALA A 262 13.71 4.95 -11.50
N GLY A 263 13.85 4.46 -12.73
CA GLY A 263 14.45 5.21 -13.83
C GLY A 263 13.57 6.34 -14.40
N LEU A 264 12.27 6.34 -14.10
CA LEU A 264 11.31 7.35 -14.57
C LEU A 264 10.44 7.84 -13.40
N PRO A 265 11.03 8.57 -12.44
CA PRO A 265 10.36 8.94 -11.20
C PRO A 265 9.10 9.79 -11.45
N GLY A 266 8.06 9.51 -10.66
CA GLY A 266 6.77 10.24 -10.70
C GLY A 266 5.89 9.91 -11.92
N ARG A 267 6.38 9.13 -12.89
CA ARG A 267 5.61 8.71 -14.06
C ARG A 267 4.84 7.44 -13.76
N TRP A 268 3.52 7.46 -14.00
CA TRP A 268 2.65 6.31 -13.86
C TRP A 268 2.45 5.60 -15.19
N PHE A 269 2.49 4.28 -15.16
CA PHE A 269 2.16 3.38 -16.27
C PHE A 269 0.94 2.59 -15.85
N THR A 270 -0.19 2.83 -16.51
CA THR A 270 -1.51 2.37 -16.06
C THR A 270 -2.15 1.37 -17.02
N ALA A 271 -2.98 0.50 -16.45
CA ALA A 271 -3.91 -0.37 -17.15
C ALA A 271 -5.14 -0.60 -16.26
N PRO A 272 -6.28 -1.08 -16.82
CA PRO A 272 -7.47 -1.32 -16.01
C PRO A 272 -7.21 -2.20 -14.80
N ALA A 273 -7.71 -1.81 -13.63
CA ALA A 273 -7.60 -2.57 -12.40
C ALA A 273 -8.36 -3.89 -12.50
N THR A 274 -7.78 -4.98 -11.99
CA THR A 274 -8.45 -6.28 -11.94
C THR A 274 -9.43 -6.34 -10.78
N ARG A 275 -10.42 -7.22 -10.86
CA ARG A 275 -11.26 -7.55 -9.71
C ARG A 275 -10.56 -8.63 -8.88
N PRO A 276 -10.54 -8.50 -7.54
CA PRO A 276 -10.00 -9.55 -6.67
C PRO A 276 -10.83 -10.83 -6.74
N ASP A 277 -10.15 -11.98 -6.69
CA ASP A 277 -10.77 -13.29 -6.45
C ASP A 277 -10.35 -13.79 -5.07
N GLY A 278 -11.26 -14.38 -4.30
CA GLY A 278 -10.92 -14.79 -2.94
C GLY A 278 -12.07 -15.34 -2.10
N CYS A 279 -12.00 -15.06 -0.79
CA CYS A 279 -12.99 -15.47 0.20
C CYS A 279 -13.94 -14.33 0.53
N TRP A 280 -15.22 -14.61 0.43
CA TRP A 280 -16.31 -13.66 0.64
C TRP A 280 -16.88 -13.81 2.04
N PHE A 281 -17.33 -12.73 2.64
CA PHE A 281 -18.15 -12.79 3.84
C PHE A 281 -19.56 -13.26 3.48
N ASP A 282 -20.28 -13.81 4.47
CA ASP A 282 -21.64 -14.33 4.28
C ASP A 282 -22.54 -13.32 3.54
N GLY A 283 -23.22 -13.80 2.50
CA GLY A 283 -24.15 -13.04 1.69
C GLY A 283 -23.50 -12.25 0.54
N HIS A 284 -22.19 -12.42 0.28
CA HIS A 284 -21.47 -11.77 -0.81
C HIS A 284 -20.78 -12.77 -1.73
N GLY A 285 -20.52 -12.33 -2.98
CA GLY A 285 -19.88 -13.12 -4.01
C GLY A 285 -19.00 -12.28 -4.95
N PRO A 286 -18.38 -12.92 -5.95
CA PRO A 286 -17.51 -12.22 -6.91
C PRO A 286 -18.21 -11.14 -7.72
N GLU A 287 -19.53 -11.24 -7.91
CA GLU A 287 -20.36 -10.24 -8.60
C GLU A 287 -20.47 -8.93 -7.83
N ASP A 288 -20.30 -8.95 -6.50
CA ASP A 288 -20.35 -7.79 -5.64
C ASP A 288 -19.03 -7.03 -5.58
N ALA A 289 -17.94 -7.65 -6.07
CA ALA A 289 -16.61 -7.08 -5.96
C ALA A 289 -16.43 -5.81 -6.80
N HIS A 290 -15.87 -4.80 -6.16
CA HIS A 290 -15.30 -3.62 -6.81
C HIS A 290 -13.97 -3.96 -7.51
N GLY A 291 -13.53 -3.16 -8.48
CA GLY A 291 -12.17 -3.18 -8.98
C GLY A 291 -11.16 -2.94 -7.83
N ASP A 292 -9.99 -3.57 -7.88
CA ASP A 292 -9.00 -3.43 -6.81
C ASP A 292 -8.58 -1.97 -6.60
N LEU A 293 -8.43 -1.56 -5.33
CA LEU A 293 -8.09 -0.19 -4.96
C LEU A 293 -7.20 -0.14 -3.72
N GLY A 294 -6.41 0.90 -3.62
CA GLY A 294 -5.52 1.17 -2.49
C GLY A 294 -4.04 1.29 -2.88
N ASP A 295 -3.29 1.98 -2.04
CA ASP A 295 -1.82 2.06 -2.16
C ASP A 295 -1.13 0.83 -1.57
N SER A 296 -1.88 -0.07 -0.95
CA SER A 296 -1.34 -1.19 -0.16
C SER A 296 -0.51 -2.20 -0.98
N ALA A 297 -0.64 -2.24 -2.32
CA ALA A 297 0.23 -3.04 -3.18
C ALA A 297 1.70 -2.57 -3.18
N ILE A 298 2.01 -1.47 -2.51
CA ILE A 298 3.39 -1.10 -2.17
C ILE A 298 4.09 -2.21 -1.37
N MET A 299 3.31 -3.03 -0.63
CA MET A 299 3.84 -4.17 0.11
C MET A 299 4.37 -5.26 -0.82
N GLU A 300 3.69 -5.55 -1.93
CA GLU A 300 4.17 -6.47 -2.96
C GLU A 300 5.39 -5.90 -3.70
N ALA A 301 5.40 -4.59 -4.00
CA ALA A 301 6.60 -3.95 -4.56
C ALA A 301 7.80 -4.07 -3.62
N PHE A 302 7.56 -4.09 -2.30
CA PHE A 302 8.58 -4.24 -1.25
C PHE A 302 8.98 -5.72 -0.99
N GLY A 303 8.24 -6.69 -1.55
CA GLY A 303 8.52 -8.12 -1.41
C GLY A 303 7.72 -8.86 -0.33
N LEU A 304 6.66 -8.24 0.18
CA LEU A 304 5.74 -8.78 1.20
C LEU A 304 4.37 -9.12 0.58
N GLY A 305 3.35 -9.29 1.37
CA GLY A 305 2.01 -9.62 0.89
C GLY A 305 1.97 -10.89 0.04
N GLY A 306 1.45 -10.79 -1.19
CA GLY A 306 1.37 -11.90 -2.14
C GLY A 306 2.72 -12.55 -2.48
N CYS A 307 3.83 -11.86 -2.24
CA CYS A 307 5.17 -12.40 -2.46
C CYS A 307 5.59 -13.44 -1.43
N ILE A 308 4.94 -13.45 -0.25
CA ILE A 308 5.24 -14.35 0.87
C ILE A 308 4.00 -15.08 1.40
N ALA A 309 3.02 -15.36 0.55
CA ALA A 309 1.80 -16.09 0.93
C ALA A 309 2.09 -17.38 1.75
N HIS A 310 3.20 -18.05 1.46
CA HIS A 310 3.66 -19.23 2.17
C HIS A 310 4.17 -18.96 3.61
N ALA A 311 4.46 -17.71 3.97
CA ALA A 311 4.86 -17.36 5.34
C ALA A 311 3.65 -17.28 6.30
N SER A 312 2.43 -17.17 5.76
CA SER A 312 1.19 -17.07 6.53
C SER A 312 0.27 -18.27 6.27
N PRO A 313 0.29 -19.30 7.13
CA PRO A 313 -0.55 -20.50 6.94
C PRO A 313 -2.05 -20.18 6.82
N GLU A 314 -2.53 -19.18 7.55
CA GLU A 314 -3.94 -18.77 7.50
C GLU A 314 -4.27 -18.10 6.17
N ILE A 315 -3.42 -17.20 5.68
CA ILE A 315 -3.58 -16.57 4.36
C ILE A 315 -3.46 -17.62 3.25
N ALA A 316 -2.51 -18.55 3.36
CA ALA A 316 -2.37 -19.63 2.40
C ALA A 316 -3.66 -20.45 2.28
N ARG A 317 -4.28 -20.79 3.42
CA ARG A 317 -5.52 -21.58 3.46
C ARG A 317 -6.72 -20.80 2.91
N THR A 318 -6.84 -19.53 3.23
CA THR A 318 -8.01 -18.72 2.89
C THR A 318 -7.95 -18.15 1.47
N MET A 319 -6.78 -17.72 1.00
CA MET A 319 -6.65 -17.01 -0.27
C MET A 319 -6.05 -17.85 -1.41
N HIS A 320 -5.36 -18.96 -1.09
CA HIS A 320 -4.71 -19.83 -2.07
C HIS A 320 -5.27 -21.26 -2.09
N ARG A 321 -6.38 -21.53 -1.37
CA ARG A 321 -7.07 -22.82 -1.30
C ARG A 321 -6.25 -23.95 -0.69
N SER A 322 -4.94 -24.01 -0.97
CA SER A 322 -4.05 -25.03 -0.42
C SER A 322 -2.65 -24.51 -0.13
N TRP A 323 -1.93 -25.18 0.75
CA TRP A 323 -0.52 -24.88 1.04
C TRP A 323 0.41 -25.05 -0.17
N PRO A 324 0.31 -26.14 -0.98
CA PRO A 324 1.11 -26.25 -2.20
C PRO A 324 0.91 -25.11 -3.19
N GLU A 325 -0.32 -24.64 -3.37
CA GLU A 325 -0.62 -23.48 -4.23
C GLU A 325 -0.02 -22.19 -3.69
N ALA A 326 -0.09 -21.96 -2.38
CA ALA A 326 0.55 -20.80 -1.75
C ALA A 326 2.08 -20.82 -1.88
N LEU A 327 2.70 -22.00 -1.76
CA LEU A 327 4.14 -22.19 -1.98
C LEU A 327 4.53 -21.86 -3.42
N GLU A 328 3.79 -22.37 -4.39
CA GLU A 328 4.05 -22.12 -5.81
C GLU A 328 3.85 -20.64 -6.14
N ALA A 329 2.76 -20.03 -5.66
CA ALA A 329 2.51 -18.60 -5.80
C ALA A 329 3.66 -17.77 -5.22
N GLY A 330 4.11 -18.08 -4.01
CA GLY A 330 5.23 -17.40 -3.37
C GLY A 330 6.56 -17.57 -4.14
N ARG A 331 6.83 -18.76 -4.70
CA ARG A 331 8.02 -18.99 -5.54
C ARG A 331 7.96 -18.17 -6.84
N ALA A 332 6.82 -18.18 -7.54
CA ALA A 332 6.60 -17.43 -8.76
C ALA A 332 6.79 -15.93 -8.51
N MET A 333 6.22 -15.39 -7.43
CA MET A 333 6.38 -14.00 -7.05
C MET A 333 7.83 -13.64 -6.72
N ARG A 334 8.55 -14.50 -5.99
CA ARG A 334 9.96 -14.25 -5.64
C ARG A 334 10.89 -14.25 -6.85
N ALA A 335 10.58 -15.01 -7.89
CA ALA A 335 11.34 -15.01 -9.14
C ALA A 335 11.32 -13.64 -9.85
N LEU A 336 10.39 -12.75 -9.50
CA LEU A 336 10.30 -11.40 -10.06
C LEU A 336 11.36 -10.43 -9.46
N PHE A 337 11.99 -10.80 -8.34
CA PHE A 337 12.96 -9.94 -7.65
C PHE A 337 14.38 -10.27 -8.04
N LEU A 338 15.22 -9.23 -8.09
CA LEU A 338 16.64 -9.38 -8.45
C LEU A 338 17.51 -9.81 -7.26
N ASP A 339 17.08 -9.53 -6.02
CA ASP A 339 17.84 -9.78 -4.79
C ASP A 339 16.89 -10.16 -3.63
N ARG A 340 17.42 -10.26 -2.42
CA ARG A 340 16.71 -10.67 -1.19
C ARG A 340 17.03 -9.77 -0.01
N ARG A 341 16.02 -9.54 0.83
CA ARG A 341 16.15 -8.93 2.16
C ARG A 341 16.25 -10.05 3.21
N ILE A 342 17.44 -10.29 3.72
CA ILE A 342 17.67 -11.35 4.72
C ILE A 342 17.31 -10.92 6.14
N ASP A 343 17.18 -9.62 6.41
CA ASP A 343 16.72 -9.06 7.68
C ASP A 343 15.20 -9.28 7.92
N ILE A 344 14.47 -9.64 6.86
CA ILE A 344 13.10 -10.14 6.93
C ILE A 344 13.10 -11.55 6.33
N ALA A 345 13.19 -12.56 7.18
CA ALA A 345 13.37 -13.93 6.73
C ALA A 345 12.13 -14.77 7.03
N PRO A 346 11.26 -15.07 6.05
CA PRO A 346 10.28 -16.12 6.22
C PRO A 346 11.00 -17.47 6.28
N ALA A 347 10.96 -18.10 7.46
CA ALA A 347 11.69 -19.35 7.75
C ALA A 347 11.14 -20.59 7.03
N LEU A 348 10.23 -20.44 6.06
CA LEU A 348 9.47 -21.54 5.48
C LEU A 348 9.96 -21.95 4.08
N ALA A 349 9.94 -23.28 3.83
CA ALA A 349 10.15 -23.89 2.52
C ALA A 349 11.51 -23.61 1.85
N GLY A 350 12.59 -23.52 2.63
CA GLY A 350 13.94 -23.30 2.11
C GLY A 350 14.16 -21.91 1.50
N THR A 351 13.27 -20.97 1.78
CA THR A 351 13.39 -19.59 1.33
C THR A 351 14.11 -18.78 2.41
N GLN A 352 15.18 -18.08 2.04
CA GLN A 352 15.86 -17.12 2.91
C GLN A 352 15.52 -15.70 2.46
N GLY A 353 14.94 -14.92 3.38
CA GLY A 353 14.60 -13.52 3.15
C GLY A 353 13.39 -13.30 2.23
N VAL A 354 12.90 -12.08 2.17
CA VAL A 354 11.88 -11.63 1.24
C VAL A 354 12.52 -11.06 -0.04
N GLY A 355 11.72 -10.87 -1.10
CA GLY A 355 12.19 -10.27 -2.34
C GLY A 355 12.71 -8.84 -2.12
N LEU A 356 13.74 -8.45 -2.86
CA LEU A 356 14.30 -7.10 -2.89
C LEU A 356 14.56 -6.69 -4.33
N GLY A 357 14.05 -5.51 -4.72
CA GLY A 357 14.19 -5.01 -6.08
C GLY A 357 13.29 -5.77 -7.08
N LEU A 358 11.96 -5.52 -7.02
CA LEU A 358 11.01 -6.03 -8.00
C LEU A 358 11.36 -5.50 -9.39
N ASP A 359 11.62 -6.41 -10.33
CA ASP A 359 12.06 -6.10 -11.70
C ASP A 359 10.89 -5.96 -12.66
N ALA A 360 10.68 -4.78 -13.21
CA ALA A 360 9.60 -4.53 -14.16
C ALA A 360 9.70 -5.40 -15.43
N ALA A 361 10.91 -5.75 -15.89
CA ALA A 361 11.06 -6.62 -17.06
C ALA A 361 10.61 -8.05 -16.77
N ARG A 362 10.95 -8.60 -15.59
CA ARG A 362 10.47 -9.92 -15.16
C ARG A 362 8.96 -9.91 -14.96
N ALA A 363 8.41 -8.85 -14.33
CA ALA A 363 6.97 -8.71 -14.12
C ALA A 363 6.19 -8.58 -15.43
N ALA A 364 6.73 -7.91 -16.46
CA ALA A 364 6.16 -7.83 -17.79
C ALA A 364 6.12 -9.20 -18.51
N GLY A 365 7.11 -10.07 -18.26
CA GLY A 365 7.19 -11.41 -18.85
C GLY A 365 6.44 -12.51 -18.10
N GLN A 366 6.02 -12.26 -16.85
CA GLN A 366 5.42 -13.28 -15.99
C GLN A 366 3.94 -13.47 -16.27
N ALA A 367 3.54 -14.68 -16.65
CA ALA A 367 2.12 -15.00 -16.76
C ALA A 367 1.41 -14.82 -15.40
N GLY A 368 0.30 -14.06 -15.39
CA GLY A 368 -0.44 -13.75 -14.17
C GLY A 368 0.07 -12.54 -13.40
N GLY A 369 1.08 -11.80 -13.88
CA GLY A 369 1.55 -10.55 -13.30
C GLY A 369 1.97 -10.63 -11.82
N VAL A 370 1.99 -9.49 -11.15
CA VAL A 370 2.25 -9.40 -9.70
C VAL A 370 0.95 -9.65 -8.94
N ARG A 371 0.91 -10.70 -8.11
CA ARG A 371 -0.24 -11.03 -7.27
C ARG A 371 -0.28 -10.15 -6.04
N ILE A 372 -1.42 -9.53 -5.79
CA ILE A 372 -1.64 -8.57 -4.71
C ILE A 372 -2.65 -9.17 -3.74
N HIS A 373 -2.29 -9.32 -2.48
CA HIS A 373 -3.25 -9.60 -1.42
C HIS A 373 -4.04 -8.32 -1.13
N THR A 374 -5.36 -8.40 -1.04
CA THR A 374 -6.19 -7.20 -0.88
C THR A 374 -7.48 -7.47 -0.12
N GLY A 375 -7.99 -6.46 0.57
CA GLY A 375 -9.38 -6.42 1.01
C GLY A 375 -10.30 -6.14 -0.18
N VAL A 376 -11.51 -6.71 -0.18
CA VAL A 376 -12.46 -6.49 -1.26
C VAL A 376 -13.55 -5.52 -0.83
N ALA A 377 -13.63 -4.39 -1.52
CA ALA A 377 -14.75 -3.46 -1.36
C ALA A 377 -15.95 -3.92 -2.17
N HIS A 378 -17.14 -3.69 -1.65
CA HIS A 378 -18.37 -3.87 -2.42
C HIS A 378 -18.42 -2.83 -3.54
N ARG A 379 -18.92 -3.23 -4.73
CA ARG A 379 -19.05 -2.30 -5.87
C ARG A 379 -19.99 -1.14 -5.60
N ASP A 380 -20.98 -1.34 -4.71
CA ASP A 380 -21.87 -0.32 -4.24
C ASP A 380 -21.46 0.14 -2.84
N VAL A 381 -21.47 1.44 -2.57
CA VAL A 381 -21.00 2.06 -1.32
C VAL A 381 -21.64 1.45 -0.07
N SER A 382 -22.91 0.98 -0.18
CA SER A 382 -23.65 0.41 0.96
C SER A 382 -23.06 -0.88 1.54
N GLY A 383 -22.28 -1.66 0.75
CA GLY A 383 -21.76 -2.97 1.16
C GLY A 383 -20.51 -2.91 2.03
N GLY A 384 -19.67 -1.90 1.86
CA GLY A 384 -18.43 -1.76 2.62
C GLY A 384 -17.38 -2.84 2.30
N TRP A 385 -16.72 -3.38 3.32
CA TRP A 385 -15.74 -4.46 3.19
C TRP A 385 -16.44 -5.83 3.17
N ILE A 386 -16.30 -6.57 2.07
CA ILE A 386 -17.06 -7.80 1.80
C ILE A 386 -16.23 -9.07 1.72
N GLY A 387 -14.92 -8.98 1.78
CA GLY A 387 -14.05 -10.16 1.67
C GLY A 387 -12.58 -9.82 1.61
N ILE A 388 -11.77 -10.86 1.46
CA ILE A 388 -10.34 -10.77 1.20
C ILE A 388 -10.01 -11.58 -0.05
N GLY A 389 -9.05 -11.13 -0.86
CA GLY A 389 -8.76 -11.80 -2.11
C GLY A 389 -7.37 -11.51 -2.66
N VAL A 390 -7.15 -12.07 -3.84
CA VAL A 390 -5.95 -11.85 -4.64
C VAL A 390 -6.35 -11.08 -5.91
N ALA A 391 -5.81 -9.89 -6.06
CA ALA A 391 -5.85 -9.14 -7.31
C ALA A 391 -4.53 -9.31 -8.08
N GLN A 392 -4.44 -8.73 -9.26
CA GLN A 392 -3.23 -8.75 -10.08
C GLN A 392 -2.90 -7.34 -10.56
N ALA A 393 -1.63 -6.94 -10.44
CA ALA A 393 -1.14 -5.81 -11.19
C ALA A 393 -0.95 -6.26 -12.65
N PRO A 394 -1.65 -5.61 -13.62
CA PRO A 394 -1.63 -6.05 -15.02
C PRO A 394 -0.21 -5.98 -15.62
N GLN A 395 0.17 -7.00 -16.38
CA GLN A 395 1.45 -7.04 -17.12
C GLN A 395 1.65 -5.80 -18.01
N ALA A 396 0.57 -5.27 -18.59
CA ALA A 396 0.60 -4.09 -19.45
C ALA A 396 1.21 -2.86 -18.77
N CYS A 397 1.03 -2.70 -17.44
CA CYS A 397 1.66 -1.61 -16.71
C CYS A 397 3.20 -1.71 -16.76
N PHE A 398 3.71 -2.91 -16.53
CA PHE A 398 5.17 -3.17 -16.52
C PHE A 398 5.76 -3.09 -17.94
N ALA A 399 5.06 -3.63 -18.95
CA ALA A 399 5.47 -3.54 -20.35
C ALA A 399 5.58 -2.08 -20.80
N ALA A 400 4.56 -1.27 -20.53
CA ALA A 400 4.58 0.17 -20.84
C ALA A 400 5.74 0.91 -20.14
N ALA A 401 6.07 0.53 -18.91
CA ALA A 401 7.22 1.09 -18.19
C ALA A 401 8.54 0.72 -18.88
N MET A 402 8.68 -0.52 -19.35
CA MET A 402 9.87 -0.99 -20.06
C MET A 402 10.05 -0.30 -21.42
N ASP A 403 8.96 -0.14 -22.19
CA ASP A 403 8.98 0.58 -23.45
C ASP A 403 9.41 2.04 -23.27
N ALA A 404 8.91 2.69 -22.23
CA ALA A 404 9.26 4.06 -21.91
C ALA A 404 10.72 4.22 -21.44
N LEU A 405 11.26 3.24 -20.68
CA LEU A 405 12.68 3.22 -20.31
C LEU A 405 13.58 3.04 -21.54
N ALA A 406 13.21 2.15 -22.48
CA ALA A 406 13.94 1.94 -23.71
C ALA A 406 13.99 3.23 -24.57
N ALA A 407 12.85 3.92 -24.70
CA ALA A 407 12.78 5.19 -25.43
C ALA A 407 13.64 6.29 -24.78
N ALA A 408 13.69 6.36 -23.45
CA ALA A 408 14.53 7.33 -22.74
C ALA A 408 16.04 7.06 -22.83
N SER A 409 16.42 5.78 -23.04
CA SER A 409 17.84 5.38 -23.17
C SER A 409 18.38 5.51 -24.60
N GLY A 410 17.49 5.65 -25.61
CA GLY A 410 17.86 5.81 -27.03
C GLY A 410 17.90 7.27 -27.51
N SER A 411 17.55 8.22 -26.66
CA SER A 411 17.61 9.66 -26.89
C SER A 411 18.86 10.27 -26.21
#